data_2e54c7e6e9676cbf354da2514db0d9bc
#
_entry.id   2e54c7e6e9676cbf354da2514db0d9bc
#
_cell.length_a   1.000
_cell.length_b   1.000
_cell.length_c   1.000
_cell.angle_alpha   90.00
_cell.angle_beta   90.00
_cell.angle_gamma   90.00
#
_symmetry.space_group_name_H-M   'P 1'
#
loop_
_entity.id
_entity.type
_entity.pdbx_description
1 polymer ?
#
loop_
_entity_poly.entity_id
_entity_poly.type
_entity_poly.pdbx_seq_one_letter_code
_entity_poly.pdbx_strand_id
1 'polypeptide(L)'
;MKNSTTKDTSLKSSRRDFLLTASVAAAAGLTLTDAPIFAAPAQSQAAAPAGVQLFTADNLDGQISALHSAPANKTIVTDKNFVVLLTVETAKSAKEFEYHDSRDHVFHVLDGTTVYEIGGTPKGAHGTGPGEWLAPESEGAVTYKLSKGDILVIPRGTPHKRITKDTVTLLLVSPISSAKA
;
A
#
# COMPACT_ATOMS: atom_id res chain seq x y z
N MET A 1 50.73 34.76 1.93
CA MET A 1 49.83 34.28 0.90
C MET A 1 48.59 33.72 1.58
N LYS A 2 47.43 34.41 1.51
CA LYS A 2 46.17 34.00 2.15
C LYS A 2 45.29 33.31 1.09
N ASN A 3 45.00 32.03 1.27
CA ASN A 3 44.01 31.33 0.45
C ASN A 3 42.61 31.47 1.11
N SER A 4 41.75 32.17 0.41
CA SER A 4 40.35 32.30 0.73
C SER A 4 39.59 31.10 0.14
N THR A 5 38.98 30.29 0.98
CA THR A 5 38.10 29.19 0.56
C THR A 5 36.66 29.69 0.59
N THR A 6 36.10 29.92 -0.59
CA THR A 6 34.68 30.28 -0.79
C THR A 6 33.84 29.02 -0.57
N LYS A 7 32.97 29.04 0.45
CA LYS A 7 31.92 28.01 0.62
C LYS A 7 30.77 28.33 -0.31
N ASP A 8 30.53 27.46 -1.27
CA ASP A 8 29.35 27.44 -2.11
C ASP A 8 28.19 26.85 -1.30
N THR A 9 27.22 27.72 -0.96
CA THR A 9 26.00 27.32 -0.24
C THR A 9 24.87 27.20 -1.26
N SER A 10 24.78 26.05 -1.90
CA SER A 10 23.63 25.71 -2.76
C SER A 10 22.38 25.55 -1.90
N LEU A 11 21.50 26.54 -1.93
CA LEU A 11 20.16 26.52 -1.34
C LEU A 11 19.27 25.61 -2.20
N LYS A 12 19.01 24.40 -1.72
CA LYS A 12 17.96 23.53 -2.28
C LYS A 12 16.60 24.11 -1.88
N SER A 13 15.98 24.89 -2.76
CA SER A 13 14.60 25.34 -2.62
C SER A 13 13.65 24.13 -2.69
N SER A 14 12.93 23.87 -1.60
CA SER A 14 11.88 22.85 -1.54
C SER A 14 10.59 23.43 -2.13
N ARG A 15 9.82 22.60 -2.84
CA ARG A 15 8.50 22.97 -3.42
C ARG A 15 7.49 23.48 -2.38
N ARG A 16 7.77 23.31 -1.09
CA ARG A 16 6.95 23.81 0.02
C ARG A 16 7.12 25.32 0.27
N ASP A 17 8.25 25.90 -0.11
CA ASP A 17 8.54 27.32 0.19
C ASP A 17 7.87 28.27 -0.81
N PHE A 18 7.35 27.77 -1.92
CA PHE A 18 6.67 28.58 -2.94
C PHE A 18 5.27 29.06 -2.52
N LEU A 19 4.62 28.43 -1.53
CA LEU A 19 3.26 28.76 -1.11
C LEU A 19 3.19 29.73 0.08
N LEU A 20 4.32 30.12 0.67
CA LEU A 20 4.37 30.97 1.87
C LEU A 20 4.76 32.43 1.63
N THR A 21 5.06 32.84 0.38
CA THR A 21 5.54 34.20 0.07
C THR A 21 4.51 35.13 -0.58
N ALA A 22 3.24 34.76 -0.62
CA ALA A 22 2.20 35.60 -1.23
C ALA A 22 1.21 36.21 -0.20
N SER A 23 1.71 36.88 0.82
CA SER A 23 0.82 37.67 1.68
C SER A 23 1.62 38.65 2.54
N VAL A 24 2.13 39.73 1.99
CA VAL A 24 2.22 41.06 2.62
C VAL A 24 2.47 42.07 1.51
N ALA A 25 1.46 42.75 1.07
CA ALA A 25 1.57 44.11 0.54
C ALA A 25 0.22 44.81 0.55
N ALA A 26 0.21 45.89 1.27
CA ALA A 26 -0.47 47.15 1.04
C ALA A 26 -1.87 47.34 1.63
N ALA A 27 -1.87 47.90 2.82
CA ALA A 27 -2.91 48.84 3.24
C ALA A 27 -2.74 50.17 2.51
N ALA A 28 -3.52 50.38 1.45
CA ALA A 28 -3.79 51.73 0.92
C ALA A 28 -5.28 51.78 0.66
N GLY A 29 -5.94 52.72 1.32
CA GLY A 29 -7.39 52.87 1.28
C GLY A 29 -7.93 53.11 -0.13
N LEU A 30 -8.80 52.20 -0.53
CA LEU A 30 -9.72 52.38 -1.66
C LEU A 30 -11.11 52.05 -1.16
N THR A 31 -12.00 53.05 -1.28
CA THR A 31 -13.43 52.88 -1.06
C THR A 31 -13.98 51.88 -2.04
N LEU A 32 -14.42 50.71 -1.54
CA LEU A 32 -15.08 49.70 -2.33
C LEU A 32 -16.48 50.22 -2.71
N THR A 33 -16.66 50.59 -3.95
CA THR A 33 -17.97 50.63 -4.59
C THR A 33 -18.45 49.19 -4.73
N ASP A 34 -19.72 48.93 -4.36
CA ASP A 34 -20.37 47.63 -4.50
C ASP A 34 -20.32 47.12 -5.95
N ALA A 35 -19.29 46.34 -6.24
CA ALA A 35 -19.28 45.49 -7.44
C ALA A 35 -19.89 44.14 -7.05
N PRO A 36 -20.84 43.60 -7.80
CA PRO A 36 -21.40 42.30 -7.49
C PRO A 36 -20.27 41.27 -7.58
N ILE A 37 -19.98 40.60 -6.46
CA ILE A 37 -19.11 39.44 -6.42
C ILE A 37 -19.83 38.36 -7.22
N PHE A 38 -19.43 38.17 -8.50
CA PHE A 38 -19.84 37.00 -9.22
C PHE A 38 -19.22 35.81 -8.48
N ALA A 39 -20.01 35.16 -7.64
CA ALA A 39 -19.66 33.87 -7.11
C ALA A 39 -19.41 32.95 -8.33
N ALA A 40 -18.18 32.47 -8.47
CA ALA A 40 -17.89 31.45 -9.46
C ALA A 40 -18.92 30.33 -9.26
N PRO A 41 -19.56 29.84 -10.34
CA PRO A 41 -20.52 28.78 -10.21
C PRO A 41 -19.83 27.61 -9.50
N ALA A 42 -20.41 27.17 -8.40
CA ALA A 42 -19.96 25.96 -7.73
C ALA A 42 -19.94 24.87 -8.80
N GLN A 43 -18.77 24.39 -9.17
CA GLN A 43 -18.67 23.24 -10.06
C GLN A 43 -19.42 22.11 -9.37
N SER A 44 -20.58 21.76 -9.89
CA SER A 44 -21.28 20.57 -9.46
C SER A 44 -20.35 19.40 -9.74
N GLN A 45 -19.75 18.85 -8.70
CA GLN A 45 -18.99 17.62 -8.81
C GLN A 45 -19.97 16.57 -9.38
N ALA A 46 -19.72 16.14 -10.60
CA ALA A 46 -20.49 15.05 -11.17
C ALA A 46 -20.42 13.87 -10.17
N ALA A 47 -21.59 13.25 -9.92
CA ALA A 47 -21.64 12.09 -9.04
C ALA A 47 -20.64 11.03 -9.57
N ALA A 48 -19.85 10.48 -8.67
CA ALA A 48 -18.89 9.43 -9.04
C ALA A 48 -19.64 8.29 -9.75
N PRO A 49 -19.09 7.70 -10.82
CA PRO A 49 -19.68 6.56 -11.47
C PRO A 49 -19.95 5.43 -10.47
N ALA A 50 -21.04 4.68 -10.65
CA ALA A 50 -21.37 3.56 -9.77
C ALA A 50 -20.22 2.54 -9.73
N GLY A 51 -19.84 2.10 -8.51
CA GLY A 51 -18.82 1.11 -8.29
C GLY A 51 -17.37 1.67 -8.20
N VAL A 52 -17.16 2.95 -8.48
CA VAL A 52 -15.83 3.57 -8.28
C VAL A 52 -15.59 3.83 -6.80
N GLN A 53 -14.45 3.35 -6.29
CA GLN A 53 -13.99 3.59 -4.92
C GLN A 53 -12.63 4.30 -4.97
N LEU A 54 -12.51 5.42 -4.28
CA LEU A 54 -11.26 6.17 -4.15
C LEU A 54 -10.76 6.07 -2.71
N PHE A 55 -9.56 5.55 -2.55
CA PHE A 55 -8.82 5.60 -1.30
C PHE A 55 -7.72 6.64 -1.45
N THR A 56 -7.89 7.80 -0.83
CA THR A 56 -6.85 8.84 -0.84
C THR A 56 -5.64 8.41 -0.02
N ALA A 57 -4.49 9.05 -0.25
CA ALA A 57 -3.29 8.79 0.53
C ALA A 57 -3.54 8.99 2.04
N ASP A 58 -4.18 10.10 2.43
CA ASP A 58 -4.50 10.39 3.83
C ASP A 58 -5.40 9.31 4.46
N ASN A 59 -6.36 8.78 3.70
CA ASN A 59 -7.22 7.70 4.17
C ASN A 59 -6.42 6.41 4.39
N LEU A 60 -5.56 6.04 3.44
CA LEU A 60 -4.70 4.85 3.57
C LEU A 60 -3.70 5.00 4.70
N ASP A 61 -3.05 6.16 4.84
CA ASP A 61 -2.10 6.45 5.91
C ASP A 61 -2.76 6.37 7.29
N GLY A 62 -3.98 6.87 7.43
CA GLY A 62 -4.77 6.72 8.66
C GLY A 62 -5.08 5.26 9.00
N GLN A 63 -5.43 4.44 8.00
CA GLN A 63 -5.69 3.01 8.18
C GLN A 63 -4.40 2.25 8.56
N ILE A 64 -3.29 2.54 7.89
CA ILE A 64 -1.97 1.96 8.17
C ILE A 64 -1.53 2.33 9.59
N SER A 65 -1.67 3.59 9.99
CA SER A 65 -1.33 4.04 11.34
C SER A 65 -2.13 3.30 12.42
N ALA A 66 -3.41 3.07 12.20
CA ALA A 66 -4.24 2.28 13.10
C ALA A 66 -3.75 0.81 13.17
N LEU A 67 -3.36 0.22 12.04
CA LEU A 67 -2.81 -1.14 12.00
C LEU A 67 -1.43 -1.24 12.65
N HIS A 68 -0.59 -0.21 12.63
CA HIS A 68 0.66 -0.18 13.38
C HIS A 68 0.44 -0.22 14.90
N SER A 69 -0.65 0.38 15.37
CA SER A 69 -1.04 0.34 16.78
C SER A 69 -1.62 -1.02 17.20
N ALA A 70 -2.22 -1.76 16.27
CA ALA A 70 -2.81 -3.07 16.47
C ALA A 70 -2.58 -3.94 15.20
N PRO A 71 -1.42 -4.61 15.06
CA PRO A 71 -1.05 -5.35 13.86
C PRO A 71 -2.09 -6.41 13.47
N ALA A 72 -2.61 -6.29 12.25
CA ALA A 72 -3.67 -7.14 11.72
C ALA A 72 -3.77 -7.05 10.19
N ASN A 73 -4.67 -7.84 9.62
CA ASN A 73 -5.15 -7.70 8.25
C ASN A 73 -6.44 -6.87 8.26
N LYS A 74 -6.56 -5.93 7.32
CA LYS A 74 -7.77 -5.15 7.08
C LYS A 74 -8.19 -5.21 5.62
N THR A 75 -9.33 -5.82 5.35
CA THR A 75 -9.93 -5.80 4.02
C THR A 75 -10.46 -4.39 3.74
N ILE A 76 -10.01 -3.78 2.65
CA ILE A 76 -10.43 -2.45 2.20
C ILE A 76 -11.37 -2.52 0.99
N VAL A 77 -11.26 -3.57 0.19
CA VAL A 77 -12.20 -3.86 -0.91
C VAL A 77 -12.55 -5.33 -0.89
N THR A 78 -13.83 -5.65 -1.06
CA THR A 78 -14.32 -6.99 -1.37
C THR A 78 -15.20 -6.91 -2.60
N ASP A 79 -14.81 -7.60 -3.65
CA ASP A 79 -15.57 -7.79 -4.88
C ASP A 79 -15.59 -9.29 -5.22
N LYS A 80 -16.51 -9.69 -6.09
CA LYS A 80 -16.61 -11.08 -6.53
C LYS A 80 -15.38 -11.58 -7.31
N ASN A 81 -14.60 -10.65 -7.89
CA ASN A 81 -13.45 -10.96 -8.74
C ASN A 81 -12.11 -10.69 -8.06
N PHE A 82 -12.10 -9.93 -6.98
CA PHE A 82 -10.85 -9.62 -6.25
C PHE A 82 -11.11 -9.12 -4.83
N VAL A 83 -10.08 -9.22 -4.01
CA VAL A 83 -10.03 -8.65 -2.66
C VAL A 83 -8.80 -7.75 -2.56
N VAL A 84 -8.89 -6.65 -1.83
CA VAL A 84 -7.74 -5.81 -1.49
C VAL A 84 -7.64 -5.71 0.03
N LEU A 85 -6.45 -6.02 0.55
CA LEU A 85 -6.15 -5.98 1.98
C LEU A 85 -4.95 -5.07 2.26
N LEU A 86 -5.03 -4.35 3.38
CA LEU A 86 -3.86 -3.81 4.07
C LEU A 86 -3.46 -4.77 5.19
N THR A 87 -2.17 -5.01 5.33
CA THR A 87 -1.61 -5.84 6.40
C THR A 87 -0.49 -5.08 7.09
N VAL A 88 -0.53 -5.03 8.40
CA VAL A 88 0.66 -4.76 9.22
C VAL A 88 0.93 -6.00 10.06
N GLU A 89 2.12 -6.53 9.94
CA GLU A 89 2.55 -7.74 10.63
C GLU A 89 3.88 -7.47 11.33
N THR A 90 3.98 -7.86 12.60
CA THR A 90 5.17 -7.67 13.43
C THR A 90 5.58 -9.00 14.06
N ALA A 91 6.85 -9.36 13.93
CA ALA A 91 7.48 -10.51 14.58
C ALA A 91 6.63 -11.80 14.46
N LYS A 92 6.13 -12.09 13.25
CA LYS A 92 5.22 -13.20 12.99
C LYS A 92 5.76 -14.10 11.89
N SER A 93 5.68 -15.41 12.10
CA SER A 93 5.99 -16.43 11.09
C SER A 93 4.76 -17.33 10.92
N ALA A 94 4.34 -17.52 9.68
CA ALA A 94 3.36 -18.55 9.37
C ALA A 94 3.93 -19.94 9.77
N LYS A 95 3.09 -20.80 10.29
CA LYS A 95 3.49 -22.15 10.69
C LYS A 95 3.55 -23.09 9.50
N GLU A 96 2.65 -22.90 8.55
CA GLU A 96 2.46 -23.74 7.39
C GLU A 96 2.51 -22.92 6.10
N PHE A 97 2.78 -23.58 5.00
CA PHE A 97 2.56 -23.04 3.66
C PHE A 97 1.06 -23.00 3.38
N GLU A 98 0.60 -21.91 2.79
CA GLU A 98 -0.76 -21.80 2.25
C GLU A 98 -0.73 -21.79 0.72
N TYR A 99 -1.80 -22.28 0.07
CA TYR A 99 -2.04 -22.13 -1.36
C TYR A 99 -3.53 -22.23 -1.67
N HIS A 100 -3.90 -21.68 -2.82
CA HIS A 100 -5.31 -21.47 -3.19
C HIS A 100 -5.56 -21.93 -4.61
N ASP A 101 -6.70 -22.62 -4.86
CA ASP A 101 -7.04 -23.10 -6.19
C ASP A 101 -7.57 -22.00 -7.12
N SER A 102 -8.14 -20.93 -6.57
CA SER A 102 -8.93 -19.95 -7.31
C SER A 102 -8.44 -18.51 -7.22
N ARG A 103 -7.38 -18.22 -6.47
CA ARG A 103 -6.89 -16.85 -6.33
C ARG A 103 -5.37 -16.74 -6.47
N ASP A 104 -4.96 -15.68 -7.14
CA ASP A 104 -3.57 -15.25 -7.20
C ASP A 104 -3.30 -14.21 -6.09
N HIS A 105 -2.04 -13.95 -5.76
CA HIS A 105 -1.64 -12.88 -4.85
C HIS A 105 -0.68 -11.92 -5.54
N VAL A 106 -0.94 -10.62 -5.38
CA VAL A 106 -0.02 -9.55 -5.75
C VAL A 106 0.25 -8.74 -4.49
N PHE A 107 1.40 -8.96 -3.88
CA PHE A 107 1.87 -8.21 -2.72
C PHE A 107 2.70 -7.01 -3.16
N HIS A 108 2.45 -5.85 -2.56
CA HIS A 108 3.33 -4.69 -2.65
C HIS A 108 3.79 -4.32 -1.24
N VAL A 109 5.10 -4.28 -1.02
CA VAL A 109 5.68 -3.88 0.27
C VAL A 109 5.64 -2.36 0.36
N LEU A 110 4.75 -1.83 1.19
CA LEU A 110 4.60 -0.39 1.42
C LEU A 110 5.68 0.14 2.37
N ASP A 111 6.06 -0.67 3.37
CA ASP A 111 7.12 -0.34 4.32
C ASP A 111 7.66 -1.60 5.02
N GLY A 112 8.91 -1.52 5.51
CA GLY A 112 9.57 -2.62 6.22
C GLY A 112 10.12 -3.72 5.31
N THR A 113 10.31 -4.92 5.88
CA THR A 113 10.88 -6.08 5.19
C THR A 113 10.20 -7.37 5.62
N THR A 114 10.17 -8.36 4.73
CA THR A 114 9.69 -9.71 5.04
C THR A 114 10.38 -10.76 4.17
N VAL A 115 10.19 -12.01 4.51
CA VAL A 115 10.71 -13.15 3.74
C VAL A 115 9.54 -14.05 3.34
N TYR A 116 9.57 -14.55 2.12
CA TYR A 116 8.67 -15.59 1.65
C TYR A 116 9.47 -16.83 1.27
N GLU A 117 8.95 -17.99 1.65
CA GLU A 117 9.32 -19.29 1.07
C GLU A 117 8.22 -19.66 0.09
N ILE A 118 8.56 -19.93 -1.19
CA ILE A 118 7.59 -20.05 -2.29
C ILE A 118 7.89 -21.26 -3.17
N GLY A 119 6.83 -21.93 -3.62
CA GLY A 119 6.89 -23.04 -4.54
C GLY A 119 7.25 -24.36 -3.86
N GLY A 120 7.85 -25.24 -4.61
CA GLY A 120 8.14 -26.60 -4.16
C GLY A 120 6.93 -27.54 -4.26
N THR A 121 7.07 -28.70 -3.64
CA THR A 121 6.02 -29.73 -3.57
C THR A 121 5.50 -29.79 -2.13
N PRO A 122 4.21 -29.43 -1.89
CA PRO A 122 3.65 -29.46 -0.54
C PRO A 122 3.59 -30.89 0.00
N LYS A 123 3.99 -31.07 1.26
CA LYS A 123 3.95 -32.35 1.98
C LYS A 123 2.94 -32.28 3.11
N GLY A 124 2.15 -33.33 3.28
CA GLY A 124 1.13 -33.38 4.31
C GLY A 124 0.00 -32.34 4.13
N ALA A 125 -0.27 -31.97 2.89
CA ALA A 125 -1.27 -30.97 2.57
C ALA A 125 -2.67 -31.39 3.05
N HIS A 126 -3.42 -30.42 3.58
CA HIS A 126 -4.81 -30.61 4.04
C HIS A 126 -5.65 -29.40 3.69
N GLY A 127 -6.93 -29.64 3.33
CA GLY A 127 -7.88 -28.59 3.03
C GLY A 127 -8.42 -27.91 4.29
N THR A 128 -8.57 -26.59 4.25
CA THR A 128 -9.21 -25.79 5.32
C THR A 128 -10.55 -25.23 4.91
N GLY A 129 -10.88 -25.30 3.62
CA GLY A 129 -12.12 -24.86 2.99
C GLY A 129 -12.10 -25.15 1.50
N PRO A 130 -13.15 -24.81 0.77
CA PRO A 130 -13.20 -25.01 -0.68
C PRO A 130 -12.06 -24.24 -1.37
N GLY A 131 -11.10 -24.97 -1.96
CA GLY A 131 -9.95 -24.39 -2.66
C GLY A 131 -8.91 -23.72 -1.77
N GLU A 132 -8.93 -23.97 -0.46
CA GLU A 132 -8.00 -23.44 0.53
C GLU A 132 -7.19 -24.58 1.15
N TRP A 133 -5.89 -24.49 1.08
CA TRP A 133 -4.98 -25.55 1.48
C TRP A 133 -3.88 -25.05 2.39
N LEU A 134 -3.49 -25.89 3.36
CA LEU A 134 -2.29 -25.72 4.17
C LEU A 134 -1.38 -26.95 4.04
N ALA A 135 -0.09 -26.74 4.19
CA ALA A 135 0.90 -27.82 4.24
C ALA A 135 2.02 -27.46 5.24
N PRO A 136 2.39 -28.38 6.17
CA PRO A 136 3.48 -28.12 7.12
C PRO A 136 4.82 -27.86 6.43
N GLU A 137 5.05 -28.47 5.28
CA GLU A 137 6.31 -28.37 4.52
C GLU A 137 6.05 -28.22 3.02
N SER A 138 7.00 -27.61 2.29
CA SER A 138 7.05 -27.62 0.82
C SER A 138 8.47 -27.89 0.38
N GLU A 139 8.70 -29.09 -0.15
CA GLU A 139 10.02 -29.56 -0.56
C GLU A 139 10.48 -28.81 -1.83
N GLY A 140 11.66 -28.18 -1.77
CA GLY A 140 12.20 -27.42 -2.89
C GLY A 140 11.68 -25.97 -2.94
N ALA A 141 11.04 -25.47 -1.90
CA ALA A 141 10.64 -24.05 -1.81
C ALA A 141 11.87 -23.14 -1.88
N VAL A 142 11.71 -21.98 -2.56
CA VAL A 142 12.75 -20.96 -2.73
C VAL A 142 12.46 -19.75 -1.85
N THR A 143 13.51 -19.21 -1.23
CA THR A 143 13.40 -18.05 -0.34
C THR A 143 13.53 -16.73 -1.10
N TYR A 144 12.57 -15.84 -0.92
CA TYR A 144 12.56 -14.47 -1.43
C TYR A 144 12.58 -13.48 -0.26
N LYS A 145 13.53 -12.54 -0.29
CA LYS A 145 13.59 -11.42 0.67
C LYS A 145 12.97 -10.20 0.00
N LEU A 146 12.02 -9.58 0.67
CA LEU A 146 11.31 -8.41 0.16
C LEU A 146 11.57 -7.20 1.06
N SER A 147 11.65 -6.05 0.43
CA SER A 147 11.86 -4.74 1.03
C SER A 147 10.84 -3.74 0.49
N LYS A 148 10.73 -2.59 1.13
CA LYS A 148 9.88 -1.48 0.68
C LYS A 148 10.02 -1.19 -0.82
N GLY A 149 8.90 -1.17 -1.52
CA GLY A 149 8.77 -0.94 -2.95
C GLY A 149 8.73 -2.22 -3.79
N ASP A 150 9.12 -3.37 -3.23
CA ASP A 150 9.08 -4.63 -3.97
C ASP A 150 7.63 -5.10 -4.21
N ILE A 151 7.43 -5.74 -5.37
CA ILE A 151 6.19 -6.40 -5.73
C ILE A 151 6.47 -7.89 -5.92
N LEU A 152 5.67 -8.73 -5.27
CA LEU A 152 5.70 -10.17 -5.39
C LEU A 152 4.38 -10.69 -5.95
N VAL A 153 4.44 -11.44 -7.04
CA VAL A 153 3.28 -12.11 -7.63
C VAL A 153 3.36 -13.60 -7.37
N ILE A 154 2.34 -14.16 -6.74
CA ILE A 154 2.23 -15.59 -6.46
C ILE A 154 0.98 -16.12 -7.19
N PRO A 155 1.15 -16.93 -8.23
CA PRO A 155 0.04 -17.57 -8.92
C PRO A 155 -0.70 -18.55 -8.00
N ARG A 156 -1.99 -18.74 -8.25
CA ARG A 156 -2.78 -19.79 -7.59
C ARG A 156 -2.11 -21.16 -7.69
N GLY A 157 -2.37 -22.01 -6.72
CA GLY A 157 -1.77 -23.34 -6.62
C GLY A 157 -0.31 -23.33 -6.18
N THR A 158 0.30 -22.17 -5.96
CA THR A 158 1.70 -22.07 -5.55
C THR A 158 1.79 -22.01 -4.02
N PRO A 159 2.38 -23.03 -3.36
CA PRO A 159 2.62 -23.00 -1.92
C PRO A 159 3.48 -21.81 -1.53
N HIS A 160 3.09 -21.11 -0.48
CA HIS A 160 3.87 -19.97 0.03
C HIS A 160 3.70 -19.79 1.52
N LYS A 161 4.76 -19.31 2.16
CA LYS A 161 4.82 -19.08 3.60
C LYS A 161 5.57 -17.78 3.88
N ARG A 162 4.98 -16.88 4.67
CA ARG A 162 5.60 -15.61 5.05
C ARG A 162 6.24 -15.67 6.42
N ILE A 163 7.41 -15.04 6.55
CA ILE A 163 8.20 -14.93 7.76
C ILE A 163 8.60 -13.47 7.94
N THR A 164 8.03 -12.80 8.92
CA THR A 164 8.32 -11.40 9.25
C THR A 164 9.07 -11.33 10.58
N LYS A 165 10.32 -10.90 10.56
CA LYS A 165 11.14 -10.78 11.78
C LYS A 165 10.82 -9.52 12.57
N ASP A 166 10.76 -8.39 11.87
CA ASP A 166 10.48 -7.08 12.45
C ASP A 166 9.04 -6.66 12.14
N THR A 167 8.85 -5.58 11.43
CA THR A 167 7.53 -5.12 10.97
C THR A 167 7.52 -4.96 9.46
N VAL A 168 6.43 -5.39 8.84
CA VAL A 168 6.15 -5.15 7.43
C VAL A 168 4.75 -4.58 7.25
N THR A 169 4.61 -3.63 6.34
CA THR A 169 3.33 -3.11 5.86
C THR A 169 3.15 -3.53 4.41
N LEU A 170 2.07 -4.22 4.11
CA LEU A 170 1.77 -4.80 2.80
C LEU A 170 0.41 -4.33 2.29
N LEU A 171 0.35 -4.07 0.98
CA LEU A 171 -0.89 -4.10 0.22
C LEU A 171 -0.95 -5.42 -0.53
N LEU A 172 -2.03 -6.18 -0.33
CA LEU A 172 -2.35 -7.37 -1.12
C LEU A 172 -3.52 -7.07 -2.03
N VAL A 173 -3.34 -7.31 -3.32
CA VAL A 173 -4.44 -7.48 -4.28
C VAL A 173 -4.53 -8.96 -4.62
N SER A 174 -5.70 -9.55 -4.39
CA SER A 174 -5.93 -10.97 -4.62
C SER A 174 -7.03 -11.16 -5.67
N PRO A 175 -6.67 -11.26 -6.96
CA PRO A 175 -7.60 -11.62 -8.03
C PRO A 175 -8.18 -13.01 -7.81
N ILE A 176 -9.49 -13.14 -8.00
CA ILE A 176 -10.24 -14.40 -7.87
C ILE A 176 -10.70 -14.80 -9.26
N SER A 177 -10.48 -16.05 -9.63
CA SER A 177 -11.05 -16.61 -10.85
C SER A 177 -11.66 -17.98 -10.54
N SER A 178 -12.56 -18.43 -11.39
CA SER A 178 -13.03 -19.82 -11.29
C SER A 178 -11.82 -20.76 -11.29
N ALA A 179 -11.82 -21.74 -10.38
CA ALA A 179 -10.82 -22.80 -10.40
C ALA A 179 -10.78 -23.40 -11.83
N LYS A 180 -9.58 -23.71 -12.31
CA LYS A 180 -9.47 -24.53 -13.54
C LYS A 180 -10.22 -25.82 -13.29
N ALA A 181 -11.26 -26.06 -14.08
CA ALA A 181 -11.91 -27.36 -14.13
C ALA A 181 -10.93 -28.45 -14.56
#